data_b4a631e5ee4e3d33b9fe8caee91baf51
#
_entry.id   b4a631e5ee4e3d33b9fe8caee91baf51
#
_cell.length_a   1.000
_cell.length_b   1.000
_cell.length_c   1.000
_cell.angle_alpha   90.00
_cell.angle_beta   90.00
_cell.angle_gamma   90.00
#
_symmetry.space_group_name_H-M   'P 1'
#
loop_
_entity.id
_entity.type
_entity.pdbx_description
1 polymer ?
#
loop_
_entity_poly.entity_id
_entity_poly.type
_entity_poly.pdbx_seq_one_letter_code
_entity_poly.pdbx_strand_id
1 'polypeptide(L)'
;MNHMPAVRRFQAGDAPAATAIIRGLPDYFTDDVPAKVEHDAASHQAWVLTDSGTVAGFAVAATKSPSGAEILWIAIDATRRGRGHGTRLLSHVLNHLAADGISVVEAKTLDRSSGYRPYEATRAFWERNGFIHIDTIDPLPGWPPGNPAAIYVAAIRHSGSASGVLAVGPHWLA
;
A
#
# COMPACT_ATOMS: atom_id res chain seq x y z
N MET A 1 -28.63 -6.92 10.28
CA MET A 1 -27.58 -7.86 9.89
C MET A 1 -26.25 -7.12 9.88
N ASN A 2 -25.32 -7.45 10.82
CA ASN A 2 -23.99 -6.88 10.81
C ASN A 2 -23.24 -7.43 9.59
N HIS A 3 -23.13 -6.66 8.53
CA HIS A 3 -22.26 -7.02 7.42
C HIS A 3 -20.81 -6.87 7.89
N MET A 4 -20.10 -8.00 7.98
CA MET A 4 -18.66 -8.00 8.27
C MET A 4 -17.92 -7.27 7.16
N PRO A 5 -16.87 -6.50 7.49
CA PRO A 5 -16.03 -5.86 6.48
C PRO A 5 -15.49 -6.89 5.49
N ALA A 6 -15.64 -6.62 4.20
CA ALA A 6 -15.21 -7.49 3.11
C ALA A 6 -14.26 -6.74 2.15
N VAL A 7 -13.32 -7.46 1.54
CA VAL A 7 -12.45 -6.91 0.50
C VAL A 7 -12.80 -7.58 -0.82
N ARG A 8 -12.90 -6.77 -1.88
CA ARG A 8 -13.15 -7.22 -3.25
C ARG A 8 -12.36 -6.41 -4.26
N ARG A 9 -12.31 -6.88 -5.50
CA ARG A 9 -11.73 -6.10 -6.60
C ARG A 9 -12.45 -4.76 -6.76
N PHE A 10 -11.65 -3.74 -7.07
CA PHE A 10 -12.12 -2.40 -7.44
C PHE A 10 -12.89 -2.47 -8.76
N GLN A 11 -13.97 -1.74 -8.86
CA GLN A 11 -14.79 -1.59 -10.06
C GLN A 11 -14.88 -0.11 -10.43
N ALA A 12 -15.15 0.21 -11.70
CA ALA A 12 -15.26 1.60 -12.15
C ALA A 12 -16.27 2.43 -11.33
N GLY A 13 -17.35 1.80 -10.85
CA GLY A 13 -18.34 2.42 -9.98
C GLY A 13 -17.85 2.79 -8.58
N ASP A 14 -16.65 2.32 -8.16
CA ASP A 14 -16.05 2.66 -6.87
C ASP A 14 -15.25 3.97 -6.91
N ALA A 15 -14.92 4.50 -8.08
CA ALA A 15 -14.11 5.70 -8.24
C ALA A 15 -14.66 6.93 -7.47
N PRO A 16 -15.99 7.22 -7.46
CA PRO A 16 -16.52 8.32 -6.66
C PRO A 16 -16.29 8.13 -5.15
N ALA A 17 -16.40 6.89 -4.64
CA ALA A 17 -16.17 6.59 -3.23
C ALA A 17 -14.67 6.73 -2.86
N ALA A 18 -13.76 6.25 -3.70
CA ALA A 18 -12.32 6.44 -3.52
C ALA A 18 -11.95 7.94 -3.53
N THR A 19 -12.51 8.71 -4.45
CA THR A 19 -12.34 10.17 -4.50
C THR A 19 -12.83 10.84 -3.21
N ALA A 20 -13.98 10.43 -2.69
CA ALA A 20 -14.51 10.98 -1.43
C ALA A 20 -13.58 10.67 -0.25
N ILE A 21 -13.02 9.46 -0.17
CA ILE A 21 -12.05 9.05 0.85
C ILE A 21 -10.79 9.94 0.75
N ILE A 22 -10.23 10.13 -0.45
CA ILE A 22 -9.04 10.96 -0.67
C ILE A 22 -9.29 12.40 -0.23
N ARG A 23 -10.41 13.01 -0.63
CA ARG A 23 -10.78 14.37 -0.23
C ARG A 23 -11.04 14.52 1.27
N GLY A 24 -11.44 13.46 1.94
CA GLY A 24 -11.57 13.39 3.40
C GLY A 24 -10.23 13.30 4.15
N LEU A 25 -9.09 13.27 3.44
CA LEU A 25 -7.75 13.07 3.97
C LEU A 25 -6.76 14.16 3.46
N PRO A 26 -7.05 15.46 3.63
CA PRO A 26 -6.26 16.54 3.05
C PRO A 26 -4.82 16.62 3.59
N ASP A 27 -4.56 16.07 4.79
CA ASP A 27 -3.21 16.00 5.35
C ASP A 27 -2.29 14.99 4.62
N TYR A 28 -2.87 14.12 3.77
CA TYR A 28 -2.15 13.04 3.10
C TYR A 28 -2.16 13.17 1.58
N PHE A 29 -3.17 13.80 1.02
CA PHE A 29 -3.41 13.82 -0.41
C PHE A 29 -3.67 15.23 -0.94
N THR A 30 -3.03 15.55 -2.05
CA THR A 30 -3.23 16.78 -2.81
C THR A 30 -4.40 16.65 -3.78
N ASP A 31 -4.88 17.76 -4.33
CA ASP A 31 -6.08 17.82 -5.19
C ASP A 31 -5.96 17.04 -6.51
N ASP A 32 -4.74 16.72 -6.94
CA ASP A 32 -4.47 15.94 -8.15
C ASP A 32 -4.49 14.41 -7.93
N VAL A 33 -4.47 13.96 -6.68
CA VAL A 33 -4.41 12.52 -6.33
C VAL A 33 -5.64 11.73 -6.79
N PRO A 34 -6.89 12.22 -6.72
CA PRO A 34 -8.04 11.45 -7.19
C PRO A 34 -7.90 10.97 -8.64
N ALA A 35 -7.44 11.83 -9.54
CA ALA A 35 -7.24 11.48 -10.95
C ALA A 35 -6.10 10.45 -11.13
N LYS A 36 -5.04 10.56 -10.33
CA LYS A 36 -3.95 9.57 -10.33
C LYS A 36 -4.43 8.20 -9.86
N VAL A 37 -5.19 8.16 -8.77
CA VAL A 37 -5.75 6.90 -8.23
C VAL A 37 -6.70 6.25 -9.24
N GLU A 38 -7.55 7.01 -9.90
CA GLU A 38 -8.46 6.49 -10.93
C GLU A 38 -7.67 5.89 -12.11
N HIS A 39 -6.64 6.59 -12.60
CA HIS A 39 -5.75 6.09 -13.65
C HIS A 39 -5.03 4.81 -13.23
N ASP A 40 -4.46 4.80 -12.04
CA ASP A 40 -3.69 3.66 -11.54
C ASP A 40 -4.59 2.46 -11.23
N ALA A 41 -5.81 2.68 -10.72
CA ALA A 41 -6.79 1.62 -10.49
C ALA A 41 -7.30 0.97 -11.80
N ALA A 42 -7.33 1.72 -12.89
CA ALA A 42 -7.66 1.20 -14.22
C ALA A 42 -6.50 0.43 -14.86
N SER A 43 -5.25 0.74 -14.50
CA SER A 43 -4.03 0.21 -15.13
C SER A 43 -3.37 -0.92 -14.33
N HIS A 44 -3.69 -1.04 -13.04
CA HIS A 44 -3.06 -1.96 -12.10
C HIS A 44 -4.08 -2.77 -11.31
N GLN A 45 -3.61 -3.62 -10.40
CA GLN A 45 -4.49 -4.36 -9.52
C GLN A 45 -5.02 -3.44 -8.42
N ALA A 46 -6.34 -3.41 -8.25
CA ALA A 46 -6.98 -2.55 -7.26
C ALA A 46 -8.08 -3.27 -6.48
N TRP A 47 -8.28 -2.88 -5.23
CA TRP A 47 -9.25 -3.45 -4.30
C TRP A 47 -9.96 -2.36 -3.51
N VAL A 48 -11.17 -2.67 -3.08
CA VAL A 48 -11.89 -1.89 -2.08
C VAL A 48 -12.20 -2.74 -0.86
N LEU A 49 -12.19 -2.11 0.30
CA LEU A 49 -12.78 -2.66 1.52
C LEU A 49 -14.16 -2.04 1.70
N THR A 50 -15.17 -2.89 1.84
CA THR A 50 -16.53 -2.45 2.17
C THR A 50 -16.84 -2.77 3.63
N ASP A 51 -17.53 -1.86 4.30
CA ASP A 51 -18.05 -2.04 5.65
C ASP A 51 -19.52 -1.59 5.65
N SER A 52 -20.42 -2.47 6.11
CA SER A 52 -21.86 -2.22 6.11
C SER A 52 -22.41 -1.80 4.73
N GLY A 53 -21.89 -2.42 3.66
CA GLY A 53 -22.31 -2.17 2.28
C GLY A 53 -21.73 -0.91 1.63
N THR A 54 -20.89 -0.14 2.34
CA THR A 54 -20.28 1.10 1.86
C THR A 54 -18.77 0.92 1.69
N VAL A 55 -18.16 1.49 0.65
CA VAL A 55 -16.70 1.52 0.50
C VAL A 55 -16.09 2.33 1.63
N ALA A 56 -15.22 1.69 2.39
CA ALA A 56 -14.54 2.24 3.57
C ALA A 56 -13.03 2.42 3.36
N GLY A 57 -12.49 1.89 2.28
CA GLY A 57 -11.08 2.02 1.93
C GLY A 57 -10.78 1.43 0.56
N PHE A 58 -9.62 1.73 0.04
CA PHE A 58 -9.13 1.20 -1.24
C PHE A 58 -7.62 0.99 -1.20
N ALA A 59 -7.13 0.14 -2.08
CA ALA A 59 -5.70 -0.06 -2.33
C ALA A 59 -5.44 -0.31 -3.82
N VAL A 60 -4.30 0.15 -4.31
CA VAL A 60 -3.80 -0.11 -5.67
C VAL A 60 -2.37 -0.61 -5.58
N ALA A 61 -2.05 -1.69 -6.31
CA ALA A 61 -0.72 -2.28 -6.35
C ALA A 61 -0.27 -2.52 -7.79
N ALA A 62 0.96 -2.12 -8.09
CA ALA A 62 1.60 -2.34 -9.38
C ALA A 62 2.63 -3.47 -9.30
N THR A 63 2.60 -4.39 -10.26
CA THR A 63 3.69 -5.35 -10.46
C THR A 63 4.87 -4.64 -11.11
N LYS A 64 6.04 -4.69 -10.48
CA LYS A 64 7.27 -4.02 -10.94
C LYS A 64 8.26 -4.98 -11.59
N SER A 65 8.20 -6.25 -11.20
CA SER A 65 9.04 -7.34 -11.72
C SER A 65 8.31 -8.68 -11.54
N PRO A 66 8.82 -9.80 -12.06
CA PRO A 66 8.20 -11.12 -11.86
C PRO A 66 7.97 -11.51 -10.39
N SER A 67 8.77 -10.97 -9.46
CA SER A 67 8.71 -11.29 -8.02
C SER A 67 8.51 -10.07 -7.12
N GLY A 68 8.36 -8.87 -7.68
CA GLY A 68 8.26 -7.60 -6.96
C GLY A 68 7.03 -6.79 -7.31
N ALA A 69 6.38 -6.22 -6.32
CA ALA A 69 5.26 -5.30 -6.48
C ALA A 69 5.42 -4.06 -5.58
N GLU A 70 4.68 -3.03 -5.88
CA GLU A 70 4.60 -1.80 -5.08
C GLU A 70 3.15 -1.50 -4.72
N ILE A 71 2.88 -1.18 -3.45
CA ILE A 71 1.61 -0.56 -3.06
C ILE A 71 1.68 0.92 -3.44
N LEU A 72 1.00 1.29 -4.52
CA LEU A 72 0.95 2.67 -4.99
C LEU A 72 0.08 3.53 -4.09
N TRP A 73 -1.08 3.00 -3.72
CA TRP A 73 -2.08 3.70 -2.92
C TRP A 73 -2.74 2.76 -1.92
N ILE A 74 -2.94 3.24 -0.70
CA ILE A 74 -3.80 2.61 0.29
C ILE A 74 -4.38 3.69 1.20
N ALA A 75 -5.69 3.69 1.36
CA ALA A 75 -6.37 4.63 2.23
C ALA A 75 -7.61 4.01 2.87
N ILE A 76 -7.90 4.44 4.10
CA ILE A 76 -9.13 4.15 4.83
C ILE A 76 -9.81 5.47 5.17
N ASP A 77 -11.12 5.51 4.97
CA ASP A 77 -11.98 6.63 5.37
C ASP A 77 -11.64 7.09 6.79
N ALA A 78 -11.47 8.42 6.95
CA ALA A 78 -11.04 9.01 8.23
C ALA A 78 -11.93 8.58 9.41
N THR A 79 -13.24 8.47 9.19
CA THR A 79 -14.23 8.11 10.21
C THR A 79 -14.25 6.63 10.57
N ARG A 80 -13.56 5.80 9.78
CA ARG A 80 -13.53 4.33 9.91
C ARG A 80 -12.14 3.79 10.29
N ARG A 81 -11.18 4.68 10.58
CA ARG A 81 -9.86 4.32 11.07
C ARG A 81 -9.90 3.72 12.48
N GLY A 82 -8.82 3.07 12.90
CA GLY A 82 -8.72 2.47 14.24
C GLY A 82 -9.51 1.17 14.45
N ARG A 83 -10.13 0.62 13.40
CA ARG A 83 -10.94 -0.61 13.44
C ARG A 83 -10.27 -1.82 12.77
N GLY A 84 -8.98 -1.74 12.48
CA GLY A 84 -8.26 -2.82 11.78
C GLY A 84 -8.51 -2.92 10.27
N HIS A 85 -9.28 -2.00 9.68
CA HIS A 85 -9.61 -2.03 8.25
C HIS A 85 -8.39 -1.94 7.35
N GLY A 86 -7.41 -1.08 7.68
CA GLY A 86 -6.16 -0.95 6.91
C GLY A 86 -5.37 -2.25 6.88
N THR A 87 -5.18 -2.89 8.02
CA THR A 87 -4.49 -4.18 8.12
C THR A 87 -5.24 -5.28 7.36
N ARG A 88 -6.58 -5.33 7.46
CA ARG A 88 -7.41 -6.29 6.72
C ARG A 88 -7.26 -6.12 5.21
N LEU A 89 -7.35 -4.87 4.72
CA LEU A 89 -7.20 -4.55 3.31
C LEU A 89 -5.79 -4.93 2.82
N LEU A 90 -4.75 -4.50 3.53
CA LEU A 90 -3.37 -4.81 3.18
C LEU A 90 -3.11 -6.32 3.17
N SER A 91 -3.54 -7.06 4.18
CA SER A 91 -3.37 -8.52 4.24
C SER A 91 -4.03 -9.22 3.05
N HIS A 92 -5.22 -8.77 2.63
CA HIS A 92 -5.89 -9.31 1.45
C HIS A 92 -5.08 -9.05 0.17
N VAL A 93 -4.57 -7.82 0.00
CA VAL A 93 -3.72 -7.45 -1.14
C VAL A 93 -2.45 -8.29 -1.17
N LEU A 94 -1.73 -8.40 -0.04
CA LEU A 94 -0.49 -9.18 0.05
C LEU A 94 -0.73 -10.67 -0.26
N ASN A 95 -1.84 -11.26 0.19
CA ASN A 95 -2.19 -12.64 -0.13
C ASN A 95 -2.45 -12.83 -1.63
N HIS A 96 -3.11 -11.88 -2.29
CA HIS A 96 -3.31 -11.92 -3.74
C HIS A 96 -1.98 -11.82 -4.49
N LEU A 97 -1.14 -10.86 -4.13
CA LEU A 97 0.17 -10.70 -4.73
C LEU A 97 1.04 -11.95 -4.54
N ALA A 98 1.02 -12.57 -3.36
CA ALA A 98 1.71 -13.83 -3.11
C ALA A 98 1.18 -14.95 -4.03
N ALA A 99 -0.14 -15.06 -4.23
CA ALA A 99 -0.72 -16.04 -5.14
C ALA A 99 -0.30 -15.81 -6.60
N ASP A 100 -0.02 -14.56 -6.99
CA ASP A 100 0.50 -14.18 -8.31
C ASP A 100 2.02 -14.35 -8.44
N GLY A 101 2.71 -14.91 -7.42
CA GLY A 101 4.15 -15.17 -7.45
C GLY A 101 5.03 -14.05 -6.93
N ILE A 102 4.46 -12.98 -6.39
CA ILE A 102 5.22 -11.88 -5.80
C ILE A 102 5.82 -12.33 -4.47
N SER A 103 7.09 -12.02 -4.26
CA SER A 103 7.85 -12.39 -3.05
C SER A 103 8.25 -11.18 -2.20
N VAL A 104 8.33 -10.00 -2.82
CA VAL A 104 8.70 -8.74 -2.14
C VAL A 104 7.72 -7.65 -2.54
N VAL A 105 7.26 -6.90 -1.56
CA VAL A 105 6.38 -5.75 -1.78
C VAL A 105 7.01 -4.49 -1.19
N GLU A 106 7.04 -3.45 -2.00
CA GLU A 106 7.52 -2.11 -1.64
C GLU A 106 6.35 -1.19 -1.32
N ALA A 107 6.57 -0.26 -0.41
CA ALA A 107 5.71 0.90 -0.17
C ALA A 107 6.58 2.14 0.04
N LYS A 108 6.12 3.29 -0.47
CA LYS A 108 6.79 4.58 -0.29
C LYS A 108 5.91 5.51 0.54
N THR A 109 6.51 6.22 1.46
CA THR A 109 5.80 7.21 2.28
C THR A 109 6.73 8.36 2.63
N LEU A 110 6.17 9.44 3.16
CA LEU A 110 6.98 10.60 3.57
C LEU A 110 7.86 10.24 4.77
N ASP A 111 9.16 10.48 4.63
CA ASP A 111 10.15 10.18 5.67
C ASP A 111 9.99 11.07 6.90
N ARG A 112 10.48 10.58 8.04
CA ARG A 112 10.45 11.30 9.32
C ARG A 112 11.28 12.60 9.30
N SER A 113 12.32 12.66 8.48
CA SER A 113 13.17 13.84 8.31
C SER A 113 12.42 15.05 7.74
N SER A 114 11.26 14.84 7.11
CA SER A 114 10.36 15.93 6.69
C SER A 114 9.77 16.73 7.86
N GLY A 115 9.73 16.16 9.06
CA GLY A 115 9.09 16.76 10.24
C GLY A 115 7.55 16.81 10.15
N TYR A 116 6.94 16.30 9.09
CA TYR A 116 5.49 16.34 8.91
C TYR A 116 4.79 15.23 9.70
N ARG A 117 4.23 15.61 10.85
CA ARG A 117 3.65 14.71 11.86
C ARG A 117 2.54 13.79 11.39
N PRO A 118 1.59 14.18 10.50
CA PRO A 118 0.51 13.29 10.09
C PRO A 118 0.99 11.94 9.55
N TYR A 119 2.16 11.88 8.91
CA TYR A 119 2.74 10.64 8.39
C TYR A 119 3.37 9.72 9.45
N GLU A 120 3.46 10.11 10.72
CA GLU A 120 3.89 9.22 11.81
C GLU A 120 2.99 7.99 11.90
N ALA A 121 1.66 8.18 11.79
CA ALA A 121 0.69 7.09 11.81
C ALA A 121 0.85 6.16 10.59
N THR A 122 1.20 6.71 9.43
CA THR A 122 1.43 5.93 8.19
C THR A 122 2.69 5.07 8.31
N ARG A 123 3.80 5.62 8.79
CA ARG A 123 5.03 4.85 9.04
C ARG A 123 4.79 3.73 10.05
N ALA A 124 4.14 4.05 11.18
CA ALA A 124 3.77 3.06 12.18
C ALA A 124 2.82 1.97 11.63
N PHE A 125 1.95 2.30 10.68
CA PHE A 125 1.09 1.33 10.00
C PHE A 125 1.94 0.32 9.19
N TRP A 126 2.90 0.79 8.40
CA TRP A 126 3.79 -0.09 7.64
C TRP A 126 4.60 -0.99 8.56
N GLU A 127 5.23 -0.44 9.58
CA GLU A 127 6.05 -1.17 10.55
C GLU A 127 5.26 -2.27 11.28
N ARG A 128 4.04 -1.96 11.75
CA ARG A 128 3.15 -2.95 12.42
C ARG A 128 2.68 -4.06 11.48
N ASN A 129 2.66 -3.83 10.18
CA ASN A 129 2.28 -4.83 9.18
C ASN A 129 3.50 -5.55 8.57
N GLY A 130 4.67 -5.48 9.21
CA GLY A 130 5.87 -6.25 8.86
C GLY A 130 6.72 -5.65 7.75
N PHE A 131 6.46 -4.40 7.37
CA PHE A 131 7.34 -3.67 6.45
C PHE A 131 8.54 -3.10 7.21
N ILE A 132 9.69 -3.16 6.59
CA ILE A 132 10.96 -2.67 7.12
C ILE A 132 11.40 -1.46 6.31
N HIS A 133 11.75 -0.36 6.99
CA HIS A 133 12.37 0.80 6.36
C HIS A 133 13.79 0.43 5.93
N ILE A 134 14.11 0.57 4.65
CA ILE A 134 15.41 0.17 4.10
C ILE A 134 16.22 1.34 3.53
N ASP A 135 15.57 2.43 3.15
CA ASP A 135 16.24 3.59 2.55
C ASP A 135 15.38 4.85 2.65
N THR A 136 16.03 6.01 2.50
CA THR A 136 15.37 7.31 2.33
C THR A 136 15.96 7.99 1.11
N ILE A 137 15.13 8.30 0.12
CA ILE A 137 15.53 8.90 -1.15
C ILE A 137 15.03 10.35 -1.23
N ASP A 138 15.94 11.28 -1.42
CA ASP A 138 15.63 12.71 -1.60
C ASP A 138 16.62 13.36 -2.60
N PRO A 139 16.15 13.87 -3.75
CA PRO A 139 14.78 13.81 -4.24
C PRO A 139 14.42 12.45 -4.86
N LEU A 140 13.21 11.97 -4.61
CA LEU A 140 12.66 10.83 -5.34
C LEU A 140 12.04 11.34 -6.66
N PRO A 141 12.41 10.77 -7.84
CA PRO A 141 11.78 11.13 -9.11
C PRO A 141 10.26 10.99 -9.07
N GLY A 142 9.55 12.03 -9.51
CA GLY A 142 8.09 12.08 -9.50
C GLY A 142 7.47 12.58 -8.17
N TRP A 143 8.28 12.83 -7.15
CA TRP A 143 7.82 13.46 -5.91
C TRP A 143 8.16 14.96 -5.91
N PRO A 144 7.35 15.79 -5.24
CA PRO A 144 7.67 17.21 -5.08
C PRO A 144 9.00 17.40 -4.34
N PRO A 145 9.83 18.37 -4.72
CA PRO A 145 11.07 18.69 -4.02
C PRO A 145 10.85 18.97 -2.52
N GLY A 146 11.77 18.51 -1.67
CA GLY A 146 11.67 18.67 -0.23
C GLY A 146 10.77 17.64 0.49
N ASN A 147 10.30 16.63 -0.25
CA ASN A 147 9.57 15.50 0.30
C ASN A 147 10.45 14.24 0.24
N PRO A 148 11.30 13.98 1.26
CA PRO A 148 12.10 12.77 1.30
C PRO A 148 11.19 11.54 1.39
N ALA A 149 11.45 10.56 0.56
CA ALA A 149 10.68 9.31 0.50
C ALA A 149 11.33 8.23 1.35
N ALA A 150 10.64 7.75 2.37
CA ALA A 150 11.00 6.53 3.07
C ALA A 150 10.56 5.31 2.26
N ILE A 151 11.50 4.41 1.98
CA ILE A 151 11.27 3.16 1.25
C ILE A 151 11.10 2.03 2.25
N TYR A 152 9.93 1.44 2.23
CA TYR A 152 9.57 0.29 3.05
C TYR A 152 9.42 -0.96 2.20
N VAL A 153 9.88 -2.11 2.69
CA VAL A 153 9.71 -3.40 2.01
C VAL A 153 9.23 -4.48 2.98
N ALA A 154 8.48 -5.43 2.45
CA ALA A 154 8.10 -6.65 3.15
C ALA A 154 8.33 -7.87 2.26
N ALA A 155 8.89 -8.93 2.83
CA ALA A 155 8.88 -10.25 2.20
C ALA A 155 7.52 -10.91 2.45
N ILE A 156 6.89 -11.40 1.39
CA ILE A 156 5.62 -12.14 1.47
C ILE A 156 5.83 -13.59 1.07
N ARG A 157 5.17 -14.52 1.79
CA ARG A 157 5.35 -15.95 1.59
C ARG A 157 4.16 -16.54 0.84
N HIS A 158 4.45 -17.42 -0.10
CA HIS A 158 3.43 -18.27 -0.70
C HIS A 158 2.95 -19.26 0.37
N SER A 159 1.63 -19.41 0.52
CA SER A 159 1.06 -20.49 1.33
C SER A 159 1.37 -21.82 0.64
N GLY A 160 2.44 -22.50 1.03
CA GLY A 160 2.85 -23.78 0.45
C GLY A 160 4.36 -23.96 0.23
N SER A 161 5.20 -22.96 0.45
CA SER A 161 6.65 -23.10 0.31
C SER A 161 7.28 -23.50 1.66
N ALA A 162 7.62 -24.77 1.78
CA ALA A 162 8.51 -25.26 2.83
C ALA A 162 9.88 -24.56 2.73
N SER A 163 10.44 -24.21 3.88
CA SER A 163 11.71 -23.53 4.06
C SER A 163 12.85 -24.10 3.22
N GLY A 164 13.18 -23.43 2.13
CA GLY A 164 14.50 -23.51 1.52
C GLY A 164 15.25 -22.25 1.91
N VAL A 165 16.14 -22.33 2.88
CA VAL A 165 17.13 -21.29 3.14
C VAL A 165 18.06 -21.30 1.94
N LEU A 166 17.93 -20.34 1.02
CA LEU A 166 18.98 -20.05 0.06
C LEU A 166 20.14 -19.42 0.83
N ALA A 167 21.16 -20.23 1.09
CA ALA A 167 22.46 -19.75 1.52
C ALA A 167 23.01 -18.86 0.39
N VAL A 168 22.94 -17.56 0.56
CA VAL A 168 23.65 -16.59 -0.29
C VAL A 168 25.11 -16.62 0.17
N GLY A 169 25.93 -17.43 -0.51
CA GLY A 169 27.38 -17.34 -0.38
C GLY A 169 27.90 -16.03 -0.98
N PRO A 170 28.97 -15.44 -0.43
CA PRO A 170 29.53 -14.20 -0.93
C PRO A 170 30.28 -14.47 -2.23
N HIS A 171 29.68 -14.17 -3.38
CA HIS A 171 30.38 -14.08 -4.65
C HIS A 171 30.45 -12.63 -5.14
N TRP A 172 31.23 -11.84 -4.42
CA TRP A 172 31.71 -10.54 -4.93
C TRP A 172 33.24 -10.65 -5.08
N LEU A 173 33.73 -11.33 -6.10
CA LEU A 173 35.11 -11.21 -6.59
C LEU A 173 35.19 -11.74 -8.03
N ALA A 174 35.01 -10.89 -8.99
CA ALA A 174 35.71 -10.88 -10.28
C ALA A 174 35.46 -9.52 -10.96
#